data_fa60502814e28420727003202eebc4f1
#
_entry.id   fa60502814e28420727003202eebc4f1
#
_cell.length_a   1.000
_cell.length_b   1.000
_cell.length_c   1.000
_cell.angle_alpha   90.00
_cell.angle_beta   90.00
_cell.angle_gamma   90.00
#
_symmetry.space_group_name_H-M   'P 1'
#
loop_
_entity.id
_entity.type
_entity.pdbx_description
1 polymer ?
#
loop_
_entity_poly.entity_id
_entity_poly.type
_entity_poly.pdbx_seq_one_letter_code
_entity_poly.pdbx_strand_id
1 'polypeptide(L)'
;MITNRKGGAMEITNIETIPGKKITTHYGVVCGSTVRSKNAFKDIGASFKNMFGGELKNYTRLLEETRQEAISRMIQQATALGANAIVNVRFATSDVAAGAAEIYTYGTAVRVE
;
A
#
# COMPACT_ATOMS: atom_id res chain seq x y z
N MET A 1 -6.35 -9.10 -0.15
CA MET A 1 -7.12 -8.27 -1.05
C MET A 1 -7.49 -6.97 -0.38
N ILE A 2 -7.26 -5.91 -1.07
CA ILE A 2 -7.27 -4.57 -0.47
C ILE A 2 -8.56 -3.84 -0.74
N THR A 3 -9.44 -4.41 -1.50
CA THR A 3 -10.68 -3.78 -1.89
C THR A 3 -11.70 -3.91 -0.78
N ASN A 4 -12.21 -2.79 -0.34
CA ASN A 4 -13.32 -2.76 0.58
C ASN A 4 -14.61 -2.72 -0.24
N ARG A 5 -15.45 -3.71 -0.10
CA ARG A 5 -16.62 -3.90 -0.97
C ARG A 5 -17.95 -3.50 -0.34
N LYS A 6 -17.95 -3.02 0.88
CA LYS A 6 -19.19 -2.56 1.50
C LYS A 6 -19.47 -1.13 1.08
N GLY A 7 -20.74 -0.80 0.93
CA GLY A 7 -21.18 0.52 0.50
C GLY A 7 -20.45 1.64 1.23
N GLY A 8 -19.95 2.62 0.51
CA GLY A 8 -19.16 3.72 1.02
C GLY A 8 -17.67 3.39 1.18
N ALA A 9 -17.28 2.19 0.84
CA ALA A 9 -15.91 1.74 1.00
C ALA A 9 -15.03 2.12 -0.20
N MET A 10 -13.75 2.35 0.08
CA MET A 10 -12.78 2.76 -0.92
C MET A 10 -12.49 1.63 -1.91
N GLU A 11 -12.71 1.88 -3.19
CA GLU A 11 -12.25 0.98 -4.25
C GLU A 11 -10.84 1.37 -4.67
N ILE A 12 -9.97 0.37 -4.83
CA ILE A 12 -8.58 0.59 -5.20
C ILE A 12 -8.27 -0.24 -6.44
N THR A 13 -7.63 0.38 -7.41
CA THR A 13 -7.21 -0.30 -8.63
C THR A 13 -5.89 0.25 -9.15
N ASN A 14 -5.18 -0.56 -9.90
CA ASN A 14 -3.95 -0.13 -10.56
C ASN A 14 -4.18 0.29 -12.01
N ILE A 15 -5.42 0.25 -12.49
CA ILE A 15 -5.78 0.80 -13.79
C ILE A 15 -6.32 2.23 -13.63
N GLU A 16 -6.57 2.91 -14.73
CA GLU A 16 -6.92 4.33 -14.75
C GLU A 16 -8.38 4.64 -14.46
N THR A 17 -9.23 3.62 -14.45
CA THR A 17 -10.67 3.79 -14.22
C THR A 17 -11.21 2.67 -13.35
N ILE A 18 -12.40 2.88 -12.80
CA ILE A 18 -13.17 1.82 -12.16
C ILE A 18 -14.20 1.34 -13.18
N PRO A 19 -14.12 0.10 -13.66
CA PRO A 19 -15.04 -0.42 -14.67
C PRO A 19 -16.50 -0.26 -14.25
N GLY A 20 -17.32 0.22 -15.16
CA GLY A 20 -18.74 0.45 -14.90
C GLY A 20 -19.06 1.75 -14.19
N LYS A 21 -18.05 2.55 -13.86
CA LYS A 21 -18.23 3.82 -13.16
C LYS A 21 -17.52 4.96 -13.87
N LYS A 22 -17.95 6.17 -13.58
CA LYS A 22 -17.42 7.37 -14.19
C LYS A 22 -16.76 8.23 -13.13
N ILE A 23 -15.56 8.74 -13.42
CA ILE A 23 -14.88 9.67 -12.53
C ILE A 23 -15.56 11.03 -12.65
N THR A 24 -16.07 11.52 -11.53
CA THR A 24 -16.78 12.79 -11.46
C THR A 24 -16.00 13.89 -10.76
N THR A 25 -15.04 13.54 -9.92
CA THR A 25 -14.19 14.48 -9.21
C THR A 25 -12.78 13.94 -9.09
N HIS A 26 -11.81 14.79 -9.28
CA HIS A 26 -10.40 14.49 -9.17
C HIS A 26 -9.83 15.24 -7.97
N TYR A 27 -9.28 14.50 -7.00
CA TYR A 27 -8.72 15.11 -5.79
C TYR A 27 -7.21 15.21 -5.80
N GLY A 28 -6.55 14.54 -6.73
CA GLY A 28 -5.10 14.57 -6.84
C GLY A 28 -4.42 13.32 -6.29
N VAL A 29 -3.11 13.41 -6.19
CA VAL A 29 -2.29 12.28 -5.76
C VAL A 29 -2.39 12.11 -4.25
N VAL A 30 -2.57 10.88 -3.83
CA VAL A 30 -2.52 10.46 -2.43
C VAL A 30 -1.45 9.40 -2.27
N CYS A 31 -0.92 9.30 -1.08
CA CYS A 31 0.07 8.27 -0.77
C CYS A 31 -0.02 7.82 0.68
N GLY A 32 0.58 6.69 0.94
CA GLY A 32 0.79 6.19 2.28
C GLY A 32 2.14 5.51 2.33
N SER A 33 2.83 5.63 3.43
CA SER A 33 4.14 5.02 3.56
C SER A 33 4.31 4.36 4.91
N THR A 34 5.24 3.41 4.94
CA THR A 34 5.68 2.73 6.13
C THR A 34 7.19 2.66 6.11
N VAL A 35 7.81 3.22 7.14
CA VAL A 35 9.26 3.13 7.31
C VAL A 35 9.57 2.04 8.31
N ARG A 36 10.46 1.14 7.93
CA ARG A 36 10.92 0.06 8.79
C ARG A 36 12.43 0.13 8.95
N SER A 37 12.90 -0.18 10.14
CA SER A 37 14.31 -0.42 10.37
C SER A 37 14.76 -1.58 9.48
N LYS A 38 15.90 -1.45 8.83
CA LYS A 38 16.51 -2.57 8.09
C LYS A 38 16.77 -3.75 9.00
N ASN A 39 16.95 -3.52 10.30
CA ASN A 39 17.10 -4.61 11.25
C ASN A 39 15.88 -5.51 11.33
N ALA A 40 14.66 -4.97 11.17
CA ALA A 40 13.44 -5.77 11.14
C ALA A 40 13.45 -6.78 9.99
N PHE A 41 13.99 -6.38 8.83
CA PHE A 41 14.15 -7.28 7.69
C PHE A 41 15.42 -8.10 7.79
N LYS A 42 16.50 -7.50 8.33
CA LYS A 42 17.81 -8.14 8.44
C LYS A 42 17.81 -9.32 9.41
N ASP A 43 17.11 -9.19 10.55
CA ASP A 43 17.02 -10.28 11.52
C ASP A 43 16.38 -11.52 10.90
N ILE A 44 15.40 -11.32 10.03
CA ILE A 44 14.80 -12.40 9.25
C ILE A 44 15.76 -12.79 8.12
N GLY A 45 16.32 -11.82 7.42
CA GLY A 45 17.23 -12.05 6.29
C GLY A 45 18.58 -12.63 6.68
N ALA A 46 19.06 -12.39 7.90
CA ALA A 46 20.31 -12.99 8.39
C ALA A 46 20.20 -14.51 8.47
N SER A 47 19.01 -15.00 8.72
CA SER A 47 18.72 -16.43 8.74
C SER A 47 18.46 -16.99 7.33
N PHE A 48 18.49 -16.15 6.31
CA PHE A 48 18.04 -16.50 4.96
C PHE A 48 18.79 -17.70 4.37
N LYS A 49 20.09 -17.79 4.64
CA LYS A 49 20.90 -18.93 4.18
C LYS A 49 20.46 -20.26 4.77
N ASN A 50 19.79 -20.21 5.91
CA ASN A 50 19.31 -21.38 6.64
C ASN A 50 17.78 -21.41 6.72
N MET A 51 17.11 -20.58 5.92
CA MET A 51 15.65 -20.49 5.92
C MET A 51 15.02 -21.68 5.22
N PHE A 52 14.01 -22.23 5.88
CA PHE A 52 13.15 -23.25 5.32
C PHE A 52 11.70 -22.92 5.64
N GLY A 53 10.80 -23.10 4.69
CA GLY A 53 9.35 -23.10 4.88
C GLY A 53 8.80 -22.00 5.78
N GLY A 54 8.71 -22.27 7.08
CA GLY A 54 8.09 -21.38 8.05
C GLY A 54 8.79 -20.02 8.23
N GLU A 55 10.12 -19.98 8.17
CA GLU A 55 10.86 -18.73 8.28
C GLU A 55 10.66 -17.85 7.05
N LEU A 56 10.60 -18.46 5.89
CA LEU A 56 10.31 -17.77 4.65
C LEU A 56 8.88 -17.19 4.68
N LYS A 57 7.94 -17.93 5.24
CA LYS A 57 6.57 -17.43 5.44
C LYS A 57 6.55 -16.21 6.36
N ASN A 58 7.34 -16.21 7.42
CA ASN A 58 7.40 -15.07 8.34
C ASN A 58 7.93 -13.82 7.66
N TYR A 59 8.94 -13.97 6.81
CA TYR A 59 9.48 -12.87 6.01
C TYR A 59 8.42 -12.31 5.06
N THR A 60 7.72 -13.20 4.35
CA THR A 60 6.63 -12.82 3.44
C THR A 60 5.52 -12.09 4.19
N ARG A 61 5.16 -12.58 5.37
CA ARG A 61 4.15 -11.94 6.21
C ARG A 61 4.55 -10.53 6.61
N LEU A 62 5.81 -10.32 7.00
CA LEU A 62 6.30 -8.99 7.36
C LEU A 62 6.18 -8.03 6.18
N LEU A 63 6.54 -8.46 4.98
CA LEU A 63 6.41 -7.65 3.78
C LEU A 63 4.95 -7.32 3.48
N GLU A 64 4.06 -8.29 3.60
CA GLU A 64 2.62 -8.09 3.38
C GLU A 64 2.04 -7.08 4.38
N GLU A 65 2.34 -7.24 5.65
CA GLU A 65 1.88 -6.33 6.69
C GLU A 65 2.38 -4.90 6.46
N THR A 66 3.62 -4.76 6.04
CA THR A 66 4.22 -3.46 5.74
C THR A 66 3.52 -2.78 4.58
N ARG A 67 3.22 -3.53 3.52
CA ARG A 67 2.47 -3.01 2.36
C ARG A 67 1.04 -2.64 2.73
N GLN A 68 0.37 -3.49 3.52
CA GLN A 68 -1.00 -3.22 3.97
C GLN A 68 -1.08 -1.96 4.81
N GLU A 69 -0.10 -1.73 5.66
CA GLU A 69 -0.06 -0.51 6.46
C GLU A 69 0.09 0.74 5.58
N ALA A 70 0.95 0.68 4.57
CA ALA A 70 1.11 1.78 3.61
C ALA A 70 -0.21 2.08 2.88
N ILE A 71 -0.90 1.03 2.43
CA ILE A 71 -2.19 1.15 1.76
C ILE A 71 -3.25 1.76 2.69
N SER A 72 -3.30 1.31 3.93
CA SER A 72 -4.24 1.84 4.91
C SER A 72 -4.06 3.34 5.11
N ARG A 73 -2.83 3.80 5.17
CA ARG A 73 -2.52 5.23 5.29
C ARG A 73 -2.93 6.03 4.05
N MET A 74 -2.72 5.46 2.86
CA MET A 74 -3.18 6.07 1.61
C MET A 74 -4.71 6.19 1.59
N ILE A 75 -5.41 5.14 2.00
CA ILE A 75 -6.88 5.13 2.07
C ILE A 75 -7.38 6.21 3.03
N GLN A 76 -6.74 6.35 4.18
CA GLN A 76 -7.09 7.39 5.15
C GLN A 76 -6.97 8.78 4.54
N GLN A 77 -5.92 9.03 3.80
CA GLN A 77 -5.71 10.31 3.13
C GLN A 77 -6.79 10.58 2.09
N ALA A 78 -7.10 9.59 1.26
CA ALA A 78 -8.14 9.71 0.23
C ALA A 78 -9.53 9.91 0.86
N THR A 79 -9.83 9.18 1.92
CA THR A 79 -11.10 9.29 2.64
C THR A 79 -11.30 10.71 3.20
N ALA A 80 -10.25 11.28 3.75
CA ALA A 80 -10.29 12.64 4.28
C ALA A 80 -10.62 13.69 3.21
N LEU A 81 -10.27 13.42 1.95
CA LEU A 81 -10.56 14.29 0.82
C LEU A 81 -11.97 14.12 0.26
N GLY A 82 -12.69 13.08 0.67
CA GLY A 82 -14.01 12.78 0.15
C GLY A 82 -14.03 11.81 -1.02
N ALA A 83 -12.90 11.19 -1.33
CA ALA A 83 -12.82 10.23 -2.41
C ALA A 83 -13.51 8.92 -2.05
N ASN A 84 -13.97 8.20 -3.07
CA ASN A 84 -14.49 6.84 -2.92
C ASN A 84 -13.72 5.82 -3.76
N ALA A 85 -12.68 6.26 -4.46
CA ALA A 85 -11.81 5.38 -5.22
C ALA A 85 -10.40 5.95 -5.32
N ILE A 86 -9.44 5.06 -5.50
CA ILE A 86 -8.05 5.42 -5.80
C ILE A 86 -7.65 4.62 -7.04
N VAL A 87 -7.30 5.32 -8.10
CA VAL A 87 -6.90 4.70 -9.38
C VAL A 87 -5.40 4.86 -9.61
N ASN A 88 -4.86 4.09 -10.53
CA ASN A 88 -3.43 4.10 -10.86
C ASN A 88 -2.54 3.85 -9.64
N VAL A 89 -2.95 2.93 -8.77
CA VAL A 89 -2.18 2.63 -7.56
C VAL A 89 -0.88 1.93 -7.93
N ARG A 90 0.21 2.42 -7.37
CA ARG A 90 1.56 1.89 -7.55
C ARG A 90 2.25 1.77 -6.19
N PHE A 91 3.26 0.91 -6.15
CA PHE A 91 4.14 0.76 -4.99
C PHE A 91 5.55 1.14 -5.37
N ALA A 92 6.29 1.63 -4.40
CA ALA A 92 7.70 1.87 -4.54
C ALA A 92 8.40 1.63 -3.20
N THR A 93 9.70 1.42 -3.27
CA THR A 93 10.54 1.26 -2.10
C THR A 93 11.75 2.15 -2.23
N SER A 94 12.28 2.62 -1.11
CA SER A 94 13.50 3.43 -1.12
C SER A 94 14.25 3.28 0.19
N ASP A 95 15.55 3.54 0.13
CA ASP A 95 16.37 3.71 1.32
C ASP A 95 16.27 5.17 1.75
N VAL A 96 15.67 5.41 2.92
CA VAL A 96 15.47 6.79 3.41
C VAL A 96 16.59 7.24 4.33
N ALA A 97 17.32 6.29 4.91
CA ALA A 97 18.47 6.54 5.76
C ALA A 97 19.28 5.26 5.88
N ALA A 98 20.50 5.38 6.40
CA ALA A 98 21.28 4.20 6.77
C ALA A 98 20.48 3.39 7.80
N GLY A 99 20.23 2.14 7.53
CA GLY A 99 19.48 1.26 8.42
C GLY A 99 17.97 1.37 8.34
N ALA A 100 17.41 2.16 7.42
CA ALA A 100 15.95 2.30 7.27
C ALA A 100 15.53 2.24 5.82
N ALA A 101 14.44 1.54 5.56
CA ALA A 101 13.83 1.43 4.24
C ALA A 101 12.37 1.84 4.31
N GLU A 102 11.90 2.44 3.24
CA GLU A 102 10.50 2.85 3.10
C GLU A 102 9.82 1.99 2.05
N ILE A 103 8.61 1.56 2.36
CA ILE A 103 7.67 1.04 1.39
C ILE A 103 6.54 2.04 1.32
N TYR A 104 6.23 2.53 0.13
CA TYR A 104 5.11 3.44 -0.02
C TYR A 104 4.25 3.07 -1.20
N THR A 105 2.99 3.47 -1.12
CA THR A 105 2.02 3.33 -2.18
C THR A 105 1.46 4.69 -2.51
N TYR A 106 1.11 4.89 -3.77
CA TYR A 106 0.52 6.14 -4.23
C TYR A 106 -0.48 5.86 -5.34
N GLY A 107 -1.34 6.81 -5.55
CA GLY A 107 -2.34 6.74 -6.60
C GLY A 107 -3.09 8.06 -6.69
N THR A 108 -4.15 8.08 -7.47
CA THR A 108 -4.98 9.27 -7.64
C THR A 108 -6.33 9.07 -6.98
N ALA A 109 -6.64 9.93 -6.03
CA ALA A 109 -7.92 9.90 -5.34
C ALA A 109 -8.99 10.56 -6.21
N VAL A 110 -10.11 9.88 -6.40
CA VAL A 110 -11.21 10.32 -7.25
C VAL A 110 -12.55 10.00 -6.62
N ARG A 111 -13.57 10.66 -7.13
CA ARG A 111 -14.95 10.28 -6.88
C ARG A 111 -15.47 9.62 -8.14
N VAL A 112 -16.09 8.45 -7.99
CA VAL A 112 -16.70 7.70 -9.09
C VAL A 112 -18.18 7.48 -8.80
N GLU A 113 -18.96 7.45 -9.86
CA GLU A 113 -20.42 7.22 -9.80
C GLU A 113 -20.89 6.28 -10.90
#